data_9cd72bb3210bb5801a9c3659746779da
#
_entry.id   9cd72bb3210bb5801a9c3659746779da
#
_cell.length_a   1.000
_cell.length_b   1.000
_cell.length_c   1.000
_cell.angle_alpha   90.00
_cell.angle_beta   90.00
_cell.angle_gamma   90.00
#
_symmetry.space_group_name_H-M   'P 1'
#
loop_
_entity.id
_entity.type
_entity.pdbx_description
1 polymer ?
#
loop_
_entity_poly.entity_id
_entity_poly.type
_entity_poly.pdbx_seq_one_letter_code
_entity_poly.pdbx_strand_id
1 'polypeptide(L)'
;MADEQSNHQAKRACVNGTNILLWVERWLSPERLAPYLEASECDAEKALELYRWNVALGQFLMRDISYFEVALRNAYNDTMEARWDGERHWLLDGDSPVRRPVMRKSGKGTVVVNRINRKIIDVAVNGLPEGFSSGDLVSNLTLGFWVHLTDRSREAVIWRTGLYAAWPKGTRRVALQNRLDGILRENSGKLRGILN
;
A
#
# COMPACT_ATOMS: atom_id res chain seq x y z
N MET A 1 11.73 21.68 -26.31
CA MET A 1 10.57 21.82 -27.23
C MET A 1 10.72 21.02 -28.52
N ALA A 2 11.85 21.07 -29.24
CA ALA A 2 12.04 20.26 -30.47
C ALA A 2 12.16 18.75 -30.19
N ASP A 3 12.81 18.35 -29.12
CA ASP A 3 12.97 16.94 -28.71
C ASP A 3 11.67 16.27 -28.26
N GLU A 4 10.78 16.99 -27.60
CA GLU A 4 9.46 16.46 -27.19
C GLU A 4 8.52 16.23 -28.36
N GLN A 5 8.56 17.13 -29.36
CA GLN A 5 7.76 16.97 -30.57
C GLN A 5 8.25 15.82 -31.45
N SER A 6 9.58 15.63 -31.54
CA SER A 6 10.20 14.50 -32.26
C SER A 6 9.86 13.17 -31.63
N ASN A 7 9.87 13.08 -30.29
CA ASN A 7 9.52 11.90 -29.53
C ASN A 7 8.01 11.56 -29.65
N HIS A 8 7.13 12.56 -29.68
CA HIS A 8 5.70 12.38 -29.93
C HIS A 8 5.39 11.91 -31.37
N GLN A 9 6.17 12.36 -32.33
CA GLN A 9 6.01 11.92 -33.74
C GLN A 9 6.54 10.51 -33.97
N ALA A 10 7.65 10.14 -33.36
CA ALA A 10 8.18 8.77 -33.38
C ALA A 10 7.21 7.78 -32.69
N LYS A 11 6.62 8.17 -31.56
CA LYS A 11 5.58 7.36 -30.86
C LYS A 11 4.32 7.14 -31.69
N ARG A 12 3.90 8.13 -32.49
CA ARG A 12 2.77 7.97 -33.43
C ARG A 12 3.08 7.09 -34.63
N ALA A 13 4.33 7.05 -35.08
CA ALA A 13 4.74 6.23 -36.23
C ALA A 13 4.72 4.73 -35.91
N CYS A 14 5.03 4.32 -34.67
CA CYS A 14 4.95 2.94 -34.22
C CYS A 14 3.52 2.37 -34.24
N VAL A 15 2.55 3.22 -34.00
CA VAL A 15 1.14 2.85 -33.82
C VAL A 15 0.41 2.60 -35.15
N ASN A 16 0.84 3.23 -36.22
CA ASN A 16 0.12 3.20 -37.50
C ASN A 16 0.31 1.92 -38.34
N GLY A 17 1.01 0.89 -37.81
CA GLY A 17 1.47 -0.23 -38.63
C GLY A 17 0.66 -1.52 -38.58
N THR A 18 -0.26 -1.74 -37.64
CA THR A 18 -0.89 -3.06 -37.47
C THR A 18 -2.36 -2.98 -37.03
N ASN A 19 -3.22 -3.71 -37.71
CA ASN A 19 -4.67 -3.80 -37.44
C ASN A 19 -4.97 -4.30 -36.00
N ILE A 20 -4.07 -5.04 -35.41
CA ILE A 20 -4.13 -5.53 -34.01
C ILE A 20 -4.06 -4.37 -33.01
N LEU A 21 -3.30 -3.32 -33.28
CA LEU A 21 -3.14 -2.18 -32.39
C LEU A 21 -4.39 -1.31 -32.31
N LEU A 22 -5.17 -1.19 -33.37
CA LEU A 22 -6.34 -0.30 -33.42
C LEU A 22 -7.42 -0.64 -32.37
N TRP A 23 -7.69 -1.93 -32.12
CA TRP A 23 -8.63 -2.30 -31.08
C TRP A 23 -8.02 -2.24 -29.68
N VAL A 24 -6.72 -2.54 -29.56
CA VAL A 24 -5.98 -2.44 -28.29
C VAL A 24 -5.89 -0.99 -27.83
N GLU A 25 -5.65 -0.05 -28.73
CA GLU A 25 -5.63 1.39 -28.43
C GLU A 25 -6.98 1.91 -27.94
N ARG A 26 -8.08 1.44 -28.51
CA ARG A 26 -9.42 1.80 -28.04
C ARG A 26 -9.67 1.34 -26.61
N TRP A 27 -9.03 0.26 -26.21
CA TRP A 27 -9.22 -0.37 -24.91
C TRP A 27 -8.19 0.12 -23.87
N LEU A 28 -6.92 0.27 -24.26
CA LEU A 28 -5.81 0.60 -23.37
C LEU A 28 -5.47 2.09 -23.29
N SER A 29 -5.84 2.87 -24.24
CA SER A 29 -5.34 4.19 -24.62
C SER A 29 -3.89 4.19 -25.13
N PRO A 30 -3.55 5.13 -26.04
CA PRO A 30 -2.18 5.27 -26.60
C PRO A 30 -1.13 5.50 -25.51
N GLU A 31 -1.45 6.29 -24.50
CA GLU A 31 -0.53 6.64 -23.41
C GLU A 31 -0.14 5.43 -22.56
N ARG A 32 -1.08 4.50 -22.35
CA ARG A 32 -0.82 3.25 -21.60
C ARG A 32 -0.09 2.22 -22.43
N LEU A 33 -0.28 2.23 -23.75
CA LEU A 33 0.39 1.28 -24.65
C LEU A 33 1.82 1.73 -24.99
N ALA A 34 2.08 3.04 -25.01
CA ALA A 34 3.35 3.62 -25.43
C ALA A 34 4.60 3.01 -24.73
N PRO A 35 4.64 2.81 -23.39
CA PRO A 35 5.82 2.21 -22.75
C PRO A 35 6.11 0.79 -23.20
N TYR A 36 5.09 0.02 -23.53
CA TYR A 36 5.24 -1.37 -24.01
C TYR A 36 5.75 -1.41 -25.45
N LEU A 37 5.27 -0.49 -26.31
CA LEU A 37 5.77 -0.34 -27.68
C LEU A 37 7.24 0.11 -27.66
N GLU A 38 7.60 1.05 -26.82
CA GLU A 38 8.99 1.51 -26.67
C GLU A 38 9.91 0.37 -26.20
N ALA A 39 9.49 -0.40 -25.19
CA ALA A 39 10.25 -1.53 -24.69
C ALA A 39 10.36 -2.71 -25.68
N SER A 40 9.47 -2.78 -26.67
CA SER A 40 9.40 -3.83 -27.71
C SER A 40 9.92 -3.35 -29.06
N GLU A 41 10.61 -2.23 -29.13
CA GLU A 41 11.15 -1.66 -30.37
C GLU A 41 10.05 -1.50 -31.45
N CYS A 42 8.86 -1.08 -31.05
CA CYS A 42 7.66 -0.96 -31.88
C CYS A 42 7.08 -2.26 -32.45
N ASP A 43 7.49 -3.41 -31.90
CA ASP A 43 6.87 -4.70 -32.22
C ASP A 43 5.55 -4.85 -31.44
N ALA A 44 4.44 -4.83 -32.17
CA ALA A 44 3.09 -4.82 -31.59
C ALA A 44 2.75 -6.13 -30.84
N GLU A 45 3.21 -7.27 -31.35
CA GLU A 45 2.94 -8.56 -30.72
C GLU A 45 3.71 -8.68 -29.40
N LYS A 46 4.99 -8.34 -29.40
CA LYS A 46 5.81 -8.31 -28.18
C LYS A 46 5.30 -7.29 -27.17
N ALA A 47 4.84 -6.12 -27.62
CA ALA A 47 4.24 -5.12 -26.72
C ALA A 47 2.99 -5.67 -26.01
N LEU A 48 2.13 -6.41 -26.71
CA LEU A 48 0.97 -7.07 -26.12
C LEU A 48 1.34 -8.21 -25.19
N GLU A 49 2.34 -9.00 -25.52
CA GLU A 49 2.85 -10.05 -24.62
C GLU A 49 3.42 -9.45 -23.35
N LEU A 50 4.21 -8.40 -23.45
CA LEU A 50 4.77 -7.68 -22.29
C LEU A 50 3.66 -7.08 -21.43
N TYR A 51 2.63 -6.49 -22.04
CA TYR A 51 1.46 -6.00 -21.31
C TYR A 51 0.73 -7.13 -20.57
N ARG A 52 0.45 -8.25 -21.23
CA ARG A 52 -0.20 -9.42 -20.60
C ARG A 52 0.63 -9.96 -19.44
N TRP A 53 1.94 -10.05 -19.63
CA TRP A 53 2.87 -10.46 -18.57
C TRP A 53 2.81 -9.51 -17.37
N ASN A 54 2.81 -8.20 -17.61
CA ASN A 54 2.70 -7.19 -16.54
C ASN A 54 1.37 -7.31 -15.79
N VAL A 55 0.25 -7.51 -16.48
CA VAL A 55 -1.05 -7.75 -15.85
C VAL A 55 -1.02 -9.02 -14.99
N ALA A 56 -0.48 -10.12 -15.50
CA ALA A 56 -0.36 -11.37 -14.76
C ALA A 56 0.52 -11.20 -13.51
N LEU A 57 1.67 -10.52 -13.63
CA LEU A 57 2.53 -10.19 -12.50
C LEU A 57 1.76 -9.39 -11.43
N GLY A 58 1.00 -8.36 -11.86
CA GLY A 58 0.16 -7.57 -10.97
C GLY A 58 -0.87 -8.42 -10.21
N GLN A 59 -1.51 -9.37 -10.88
CA GLN A 59 -2.47 -10.30 -10.26
C GLN A 59 -1.80 -11.22 -9.23
N PHE A 60 -0.63 -11.77 -9.52
CA PHE A 60 0.13 -12.59 -8.57
C PHE A 60 0.55 -11.78 -7.33
N LEU A 61 1.07 -10.57 -7.52
CA LEU A 61 1.46 -9.69 -6.42
C LEU A 61 0.25 -9.29 -5.56
N MET A 62 -0.88 -8.94 -6.18
CA MET A 62 -2.10 -8.58 -5.44
C MET A 62 -2.63 -9.74 -4.61
N ARG A 63 -2.59 -10.96 -5.12
CA ARG A 63 -2.95 -12.16 -4.36
C ARG A 63 -2.06 -12.32 -3.13
N ASP A 64 -0.75 -12.24 -3.31
CA ASP A 64 0.20 -12.45 -2.21
C ASP A 64 0.13 -11.32 -1.17
N ILE A 65 -0.08 -10.07 -1.61
CA ILE A 65 -0.33 -8.92 -0.72
C ILE A 65 -1.63 -9.14 0.08
N SER A 66 -2.68 -9.66 -0.53
CA SER A 66 -3.95 -9.92 0.16
C SER A 66 -3.79 -10.99 1.25
N TYR A 67 -3.05 -12.06 1.00
CA TYR A 67 -2.74 -13.06 2.02
C TYR A 67 -1.89 -12.47 3.15
N PHE A 68 -0.88 -11.67 2.80
CA PHE A 68 -0.04 -10.99 3.78
C PHE A 68 -0.84 -10.01 4.64
N GLU A 69 -1.75 -9.24 4.04
CA GLU A 69 -2.62 -8.31 4.76
C GLU A 69 -3.47 -9.03 5.80
N VAL A 70 -4.14 -10.13 5.42
CA VAL A 70 -4.96 -10.93 6.33
C VAL A 70 -4.12 -11.49 7.49
N ALA A 71 -2.95 -12.05 7.19
CA ALA A 71 -2.06 -12.59 8.21
C ALA A 71 -1.54 -11.50 9.17
N LEU A 72 -1.14 -10.34 8.61
CA LEU A 72 -0.61 -9.22 9.39
C LEU A 72 -1.66 -8.63 10.33
N ARG A 73 -2.86 -8.34 9.81
CA ARG A 73 -3.94 -7.75 10.61
C ARG A 73 -4.38 -8.66 11.75
N ASN A 74 -4.52 -9.97 11.48
CA ASN A 74 -4.91 -10.92 12.50
C ASN A 74 -3.82 -11.06 13.57
N ALA A 75 -2.54 -11.23 13.18
CA ALA A 75 -1.44 -11.32 14.14
C ALA A 75 -1.32 -10.06 15.01
N TYR A 76 -1.53 -8.88 14.43
CA TYR A 76 -1.49 -7.64 15.18
C TYR A 76 -2.70 -7.46 16.08
N ASN A 77 -3.90 -7.79 15.58
CA ASN A 77 -5.11 -7.71 16.37
C ASN A 77 -5.05 -8.64 17.59
N ASP A 78 -4.76 -9.92 17.36
CA ASP A 78 -4.68 -10.93 18.43
C ASP A 78 -3.64 -10.55 19.50
N THR A 79 -2.50 -10.01 19.05
CA THR A 79 -1.44 -9.57 19.95
C THR A 79 -1.86 -8.36 20.78
N MET A 80 -2.57 -7.42 20.20
CA MET A 80 -3.05 -6.22 20.89
C MET A 80 -4.22 -6.55 21.80
N GLU A 81 -5.18 -7.39 21.39
CA GLU A 81 -6.28 -7.85 22.24
C GLU A 81 -5.77 -8.60 23.47
N ALA A 82 -4.82 -9.50 23.31
CA ALA A 82 -4.24 -10.26 24.42
C ALA A 82 -3.52 -9.40 25.47
N ARG A 83 -3.25 -8.14 25.16
CA ARG A 83 -2.50 -7.20 26.04
C ARG A 83 -3.30 -5.98 26.43
N TRP A 84 -4.45 -5.78 25.84
CA TRP A 84 -5.33 -4.67 26.13
C TRP A 84 -6.32 -5.07 27.23
N ASP A 85 -6.33 -4.34 28.31
CA ASP A 85 -7.17 -4.56 29.49
C ASP A 85 -8.31 -3.53 29.64
N GLY A 86 -8.52 -2.69 28.62
CA GLY A 86 -9.61 -1.71 28.59
C GLY A 86 -10.98 -2.35 28.42
N GLU A 87 -12.03 -1.60 28.74
CA GLU A 87 -13.43 -2.07 28.67
C GLU A 87 -13.92 -2.35 27.25
N ARG A 88 -13.33 -1.69 26.26
CA ARG A 88 -13.67 -1.79 24.83
C ARG A 88 -12.52 -2.34 24.05
N HIS A 89 -12.82 -2.88 22.87
CA HIS A 89 -11.80 -3.31 21.92
C HIS A 89 -10.74 -2.20 21.69
N TRP A 90 -9.46 -2.55 21.62
CA TRP A 90 -8.33 -1.61 21.56
C TRP A 90 -8.41 -0.60 20.38
N LEU A 91 -9.11 -0.93 19.28
CA LEU A 91 -9.38 -0.01 18.18
C LEU A 91 -10.47 1.02 18.50
N LEU A 92 -11.35 0.72 19.44
CA LEU A 92 -12.52 1.56 19.78
C LEU A 92 -12.32 2.35 21.07
N ASP A 93 -11.44 1.88 21.95
CA ASP A 93 -11.19 2.52 23.23
C ASP A 93 -10.36 3.79 23.08
N GLY A 94 -10.84 4.91 23.61
CA GLY A 94 -10.18 6.22 23.55
C GLY A 94 -8.82 6.27 24.24
N ASP A 95 -8.60 5.44 25.24
CA ASP A 95 -7.38 5.36 26.02
C ASP A 95 -6.35 4.39 25.45
N SER A 96 -6.72 3.62 24.45
CA SER A 96 -5.82 2.67 23.80
C SER A 96 -4.60 3.35 23.16
N PRO A 97 -3.47 2.64 23.02
CA PRO A 97 -2.26 3.19 22.42
C PRO A 97 -2.43 3.74 21.00
N VAL A 98 -3.41 3.22 20.25
CA VAL A 98 -3.68 3.67 18.88
C VAL A 98 -4.62 4.87 18.82
N ARG A 99 -5.53 5.01 19.80
CA ARG A 99 -6.53 6.07 19.88
C ARG A 99 -6.06 7.29 20.67
N ARG A 100 -5.30 7.08 21.75
CA ARG A 100 -4.76 8.19 22.55
C ARG A 100 -3.91 9.12 21.68
N PRO A 101 -4.08 10.45 21.76
CA PRO A 101 -3.24 11.40 21.03
C PRO A 101 -1.77 11.29 21.44
N VAL A 102 -0.89 11.03 20.48
CA VAL A 102 0.56 11.02 20.69
C VAL A 102 1.12 12.37 20.29
N MET A 103 1.54 13.15 21.27
CA MET A 103 2.03 14.51 21.07
C MET A 103 3.55 14.52 20.84
N ARG A 104 4.01 15.32 19.87
CA ARG A 104 5.43 15.55 19.61
C ARG A 104 5.70 17.03 19.38
N LYS A 105 6.77 17.55 19.97
CA LYS A 105 7.24 18.92 19.70
C LYS A 105 7.70 19.02 18.23
N SER A 106 7.28 20.08 17.54
CA SER A 106 7.65 20.38 16.15
C SER A 106 7.80 21.89 16.00
N GLY A 107 9.01 22.37 15.88
CA GLY A 107 9.30 23.82 15.88
C GLY A 107 8.79 24.51 17.15
N LYS A 108 7.98 25.58 16.98
CA LYS A 108 7.37 26.35 18.09
C LYS A 108 6.06 25.74 18.62
N GLY A 109 5.61 24.60 18.10
CA GLY A 109 4.32 24.00 18.46
C GLY A 109 4.39 22.52 18.80
N THR A 110 3.23 21.94 19.03
CA THR A 110 3.06 20.51 19.28
C THR A 110 2.11 19.93 18.23
N VAL A 111 2.46 18.77 17.67
CA VAL A 111 1.66 18.06 16.68
C VAL A 111 1.22 16.69 17.19
N VAL A 112 0.03 16.26 16.80
CA VAL A 112 -0.49 14.91 17.05
C VAL A 112 0.03 13.99 15.94
N VAL A 113 1.03 13.16 16.25
CA VAL A 113 1.70 12.32 15.23
C VAL A 113 0.86 11.13 14.76
N ASN A 114 -0.13 10.69 15.54
CA ASN A 114 -1.04 9.60 15.16
C ASN A 114 -2.40 10.07 14.61
N ARG A 115 -2.53 11.34 14.22
CA ARG A 115 -3.78 11.89 13.69
C ARG A 115 -4.32 11.10 12.50
N ILE A 116 -3.45 10.69 11.58
CA ILE A 116 -3.86 9.96 10.37
C ILE A 116 -4.48 8.61 10.73
N ASN A 117 -3.85 7.82 11.59
CA ASN A 117 -4.40 6.51 11.97
C ASN A 117 -5.71 6.63 12.75
N ARG A 118 -5.82 7.62 13.64
CA ARG A 118 -7.09 7.91 14.34
C ARG A 118 -8.18 8.20 13.34
N LYS A 119 -7.90 9.07 12.35
CA LYS A 119 -8.85 9.39 11.27
C LYS A 119 -9.21 8.15 10.44
N ILE A 120 -8.26 7.27 10.14
CA ILE A 120 -8.55 6.01 9.40
C ILE A 120 -9.53 5.15 10.19
N ILE A 121 -9.32 4.98 11.49
CA ILE A 121 -10.25 4.23 12.35
C ILE A 121 -11.63 4.92 12.38
N ASP A 122 -11.69 6.24 12.55
CA ASP A 122 -12.95 6.98 12.59
C ASP A 122 -13.73 6.83 11.27
N VAL A 123 -13.06 6.89 10.13
CA VAL A 123 -13.67 6.67 8.81
C VAL A 123 -14.17 5.24 8.68
N ALA A 124 -13.40 4.26 9.12
CA ALA A 124 -13.81 2.85 9.09
C ALA A 124 -15.03 2.61 9.97
N VAL A 125 -15.05 3.13 11.19
CA VAL A 125 -16.20 3.04 12.11
C VAL A 125 -17.45 3.69 11.52
N ASN A 126 -17.32 4.88 10.95
CA ASN A 126 -18.46 5.60 10.36
C ASN A 126 -19.02 4.93 9.08
N GLY A 127 -18.22 4.07 8.44
CA GLY A 127 -18.64 3.31 7.26
C GLY A 127 -19.32 1.97 7.59
N LEU A 128 -19.31 1.55 8.85
CA LEU A 128 -19.89 0.28 9.29
C LEU A 128 -21.34 0.46 9.75
N PRO A 129 -22.19 -0.56 9.61
CA PRO A 129 -23.57 -0.51 10.09
C PRO A 129 -23.62 -0.42 11.63
N GLU A 130 -24.74 0.05 12.17
CA GLU A 130 -24.97 0.05 13.62
C GLU A 130 -24.89 -1.39 14.17
N GLY A 131 -24.23 -1.57 15.31
CA GLY A 131 -24.04 -2.89 15.92
C GLY A 131 -22.94 -3.75 15.31
N PHE A 132 -22.05 -3.19 14.50
CA PHE A 132 -20.90 -3.92 13.94
C PHE A 132 -20.05 -4.58 15.05
N SER A 133 -19.40 -5.69 14.72
CA SER A 133 -18.43 -6.37 15.59
C SER A 133 -17.03 -5.77 15.46
N SER A 134 -16.16 -6.04 16.44
CA SER A 134 -14.74 -5.68 16.34
C SER A 134 -14.06 -6.34 15.14
N GLY A 135 -14.46 -7.56 14.79
CA GLY A 135 -13.98 -8.26 13.60
C GLY A 135 -14.33 -7.55 12.29
N ASP A 136 -15.52 -6.95 12.19
CA ASP A 136 -15.93 -6.13 11.05
C ASP A 136 -15.01 -4.90 10.91
N LEU A 137 -14.70 -4.24 12.02
CA LEU A 137 -13.78 -3.11 12.03
C LEU A 137 -12.36 -3.53 11.61
N VAL A 138 -11.83 -4.62 12.17
CA VAL A 138 -10.51 -5.18 11.82
C VAL A 138 -10.44 -5.49 10.33
N SER A 139 -11.48 -6.07 9.76
CA SER A 139 -11.54 -6.42 8.34
C SER A 139 -11.68 -5.22 7.41
N ASN A 140 -12.22 -4.12 7.88
CA ASN A 140 -12.43 -2.89 7.12
C ASN A 140 -11.19 -1.98 7.07
N LEU A 141 -10.23 -2.19 7.97
CA LEU A 141 -8.98 -1.43 7.98
C LEU A 141 -8.02 -1.95 6.90
N THR A 142 -7.43 -1.03 6.14
CA THR A 142 -6.54 -1.35 5.01
C THR A 142 -5.13 -1.77 5.45
N LEU A 143 -4.39 -2.45 4.57
CA LEU A 143 -2.97 -2.81 4.77
C LEU A 143 -2.13 -1.63 5.25
N GLY A 144 -2.35 -0.42 4.70
CA GLY A 144 -1.63 0.79 5.08
C GLY A 144 -1.77 1.13 6.57
N PHE A 145 -2.95 0.93 7.16
CA PHE A 145 -3.14 1.11 8.59
C PHE A 145 -2.23 0.17 9.41
N TRP A 146 -2.23 -1.12 9.07
CA TRP A 146 -1.46 -2.15 9.77
C TRP A 146 0.04 -1.94 9.64
N VAL A 147 0.53 -1.60 8.45
CA VAL A 147 1.95 -1.28 8.21
C VAL A 147 2.39 -0.08 9.04
N HIS A 148 1.57 0.96 9.12
CA HIS A 148 1.89 2.17 9.89
C HIS A 148 1.91 1.96 11.41
N LEU A 149 1.42 0.86 11.95
CA LEU A 149 1.58 0.55 13.39
C LEU A 149 3.03 0.32 13.78
N THR A 150 3.92 0.00 12.85
CA THR A 150 5.37 -0.18 13.08
C THR A 150 6.21 1.08 12.85
N ASP A 151 5.62 2.20 12.49
CA ASP A 151 6.33 3.46 12.29
C ASP A 151 7.12 3.89 13.54
N ARG A 152 8.26 4.56 13.33
CA ARG A 152 9.12 5.07 14.41
C ARG A 152 8.35 5.91 15.44
N SER A 153 7.39 6.69 14.99
CA SER A 153 6.54 7.51 15.86
C SER A 153 5.69 6.71 16.84
N ARG A 154 5.54 5.40 16.61
CA ARG A 154 4.71 4.48 17.40
C ARG A 154 5.53 3.51 18.24
N GLU A 155 6.85 3.58 18.16
CA GLU A 155 7.73 2.65 18.84
C GLU A 155 7.46 2.58 20.35
N ALA A 156 7.34 3.73 21.01
CA ALA A 156 7.15 3.78 22.45
C ALA A 156 5.74 3.38 22.91
N VAL A 157 4.73 3.70 22.11
CA VAL A 157 3.32 3.58 22.54
C VAL A 157 2.59 2.34 22.00
N ILE A 158 3.10 1.70 20.95
CA ILE A 158 2.50 0.51 20.37
C ILE A 158 3.50 -0.65 20.32
N TRP A 159 4.66 -0.44 19.70
CA TRP A 159 5.63 -1.53 19.53
C TRP A 159 6.13 -2.07 20.88
N ARG A 160 6.68 -1.19 21.73
CA ARG A 160 7.24 -1.60 23.04
C ARG A 160 6.19 -2.05 24.04
N THR A 161 4.96 -1.60 23.91
CA THR A 161 3.87 -1.98 24.81
C THR A 161 3.31 -3.36 24.53
N GLY A 162 3.44 -3.87 23.31
CA GLY A 162 2.90 -5.18 23.01
C GLY A 162 3.13 -5.72 21.62
N LEU A 163 3.06 -4.87 20.60
CA LEU A 163 3.00 -5.33 19.20
C LEU A 163 4.24 -6.13 18.74
N TYR A 164 5.41 -5.94 19.39
CA TYR A 164 6.62 -6.74 19.11
C TYR A 164 6.39 -8.26 19.25
N ALA A 165 5.45 -8.66 20.08
CA ALA A 165 5.16 -10.07 20.35
C ALA A 165 4.40 -10.77 19.21
N ALA A 166 3.84 -10.04 18.26
CA ALA A 166 3.32 -10.61 17.02
C ALA A 166 4.42 -11.27 16.17
N TRP A 167 5.70 -11.02 16.51
CA TRP A 167 6.85 -11.52 15.76
C TRP A 167 7.68 -12.49 16.58
N PRO A 168 7.51 -13.81 16.44
CA PRO A 168 8.01 -14.83 17.35
C PRO A 168 9.54 -14.90 17.50
N LYS A 169 10.29 -14.31 16.57
CA LYS A 169 11.78 -14.33 16.61
C LYS A 169 12.41 -13.03 17.11
N GLY A 170 11.66 -12.20 17.83
CA GLY A 170 12.20 -10.97 18.42
C GLY A 170 12.79 -10.00 17.39
N THR A 171 12.19 -9.92 16.21
CA THR A 171 12.62 -9.00 15.16
C THR A 171 12.60 -7.56 15.70
N ARG A 172 13.73 -6.90 15.65
CA ARG A 172 13.81 -5.49 16.05
C ARG A 172 12.90 -4.67 15.13
N ARG A 173 12.08 -3.78 15.69
CA ARG A 173 11.18 -2.91 14.93
C ARG A 173 11.86 -2.25 13.72
N VAL A 174 13.08 -1.73 13.90
CA VAL A 174 13.85 -1.07 12.84
C VAL A 174 14.15 -2.04 11.69
N ALA A 175 14.52 -3.28 11.98
CA ALA A 175 14.78 -4.28 10.95
C ALA A 175 13.50 -4.67 10.21
N LEU A 176 12.38 -4.80 10.92
CA LEU A 176 11.07 -5.05 10.32
C LEU A 176 10.64 -3.88 9.43
N GLN A 177 10.70 -2.65 9.95
CA GLN A 177 10.33 -1.45 9.20
C GLN A 177 11.19 -1.31 7.93
N ASN A 178 12.50 -1.53 8.03
CA ASN A 178 13.38 -1.47 6.88
C ASN A 178 13.03 -2.53 5.80
N ARG A 179 12.58 -3.73 6.22
CA ARG A 179 12.12 -4.76 5.29
C ARG A 179 10.81 -4.36 4.61
N LEU A 180 9.84 -3.85 5.38
CA LEU A 180 8.55 -3.38 4.83
C LEU A 180 8.75 -2.19 3.89
N ASP A 181 9.58 -1.23 4.28
CA ASP A 181 9.95 -0.08 3.43
C ASP A 181 10.75 -0.52 2.19
N GLY A 182 11.58 -1.55 2.31
CA GLY A 182 12.30 -2.18 1.20
C GLY A 182 11.34 -2.76 0.18
N ILE A 183 10.39 -3.57 0.64
CA ILE A 183 9.36 -4.18 -0.21
C ILE A 183 8.53 -3.10 -0.93
N LEU A 184 8.11 -2.06 -0.21
CA LEU A 184 7.34 -0.96 -0.80
C LEU A 184 8.16 -0.16 -1.82
N ARG A 185 9.45 0.12 -1.56
CA ARG A 185 10.34 0.85 -2.47
C ARG A 185 10.73 0.03 -3.69
N GLU A 186 11.07 -1.24 -3.52
CA GLU A 186 11.41 -2.13 -4.63
C GLU A 186 10.21 -2.30 -5.57
N ASN A 187 9.02 -2.47 -5.03
CA ASN A 187 7.81 -2.60 -5.85
C ASN A 187 7.42 -1.27 -6.51
N SER A 188 7.55 -0.13 -5.82
CA SER A 188 7.29 1.17 -6.42
C SER A 188 8.38 1.59 -7.43
N GLY A 189 9.64 1.20 -7.21
CA GLY A 189 10.75 1.42 -8.13
C GLY A 189 10.63 0.57 -9.39
N LYS A 190 10.29 -0.70 -9.24
CA LYS A 190 10.04 -1.62 -10.37
C LYS A 190 8.81 -1.18 -11.19
N LEU A 191 7.73 -0.78 -10.53
CA LEU A 191 6.55 -0.23 -11.20
C LEU A 191 6.85 1.08 -11.94
N ARG A 192 7.67 1.98 -11.37
CA ARG A 192 8.12 3.21 -12.06
C ARG A 192 9.08 2.91 -13.21
N GLY A 193 9.96 1.92 -13.07
CA GLY A 193 10.89 1.50 -14.12
C GLY A 193 10.20 0.77 -15.28
N ILE A 194 9.01 0.22 -15.06
CA ILE A 194 8.18 -0.41 -16.11
C ILE A 194 7.21 0.62 -16.73
N LEU A 195 6.89 1.70 -16.02
CA LEU A 195 5.93 2.73 -16.45
C LEU A 195 6.61 4.01 -16.98
N ASN A 196 7.94 4.13 -16.91
CA ASN A 196 8.77 5.17 -17.53
C ASN A 196 9.55 4.59 -18.69
#